data_d5cc4ba211b96500d7f182087b9a75fb
#
_entry.id   d5cc4ba211b96500d7f182087b9a75fb
#
_cell.length_a   1.000
_cell.length_b   1.000
_cell.length_c   1.000
_cell.angle_alpha   90.00
_cell.angle_beta   90.00
_cell.angle_gamma   90.00
#
_symmetry.space_group_name_H-M   'P 1'
#
loop_
_entity.id
_entity.type
_entity.pdbx_description
1 polymer ?
#
loop_
_entity_poly.entity_id
_entity_poly.type
_entity_poly.pdbx_seq_one_letter_code
_entity_poly.pdbx_strand_id
1 'polypeptide(L)'
;MCGRYHFGISDSKKGQKIKERARKIKLVYKTGEIFPSDRVLCVIPVGSDLDLAVKKWGIQRKSLQINARIESIDEKYTYKDMRNRHCAVLCDGFYEWDRDKNKYFISFREEYMYLACIFNDEDELLIITREAGKEFEGIHDRQPMILDEEEMKKYIHHEDFVVKEKELVIRKEEYEMKLF
;
A
#
# COMPACT_ATOMS: atom_id res chain seq x y z
N MET A 1 1.68 -1.94 -12.35
CA MET A 1 1.90 -2.57 -11.01
C MET A 1 2.40 -1.48 -10.07
N CYS A 2 1.79 -1.35 -8.88
CA CYS A 2 2.19 -0.34 -7.92
C CYS A 2 3.67 -0.49 -7.54
N GLY A 3 4.51 0.39 -8.02
CA GLY A 3 5.96 0.41 -7.76
C GLY A 3 6.40 1.62 -6.96
N ARG A 4 5.47 2.51 -6.58
CA ARG A 4 5.73 3.71 -5.78
C ARG A 4 4.43 4.22 -5.17
N TYR A 5 4.45 4.59 -3.89
CA TYR A 5 3.33 5.26 -3.26
C TYR A 5 3.81 6.44 -2.42
N HIS A 6 2.89 7.24 -1.93
CA HIS A 6 3.18 8.37 -1.06
C HIS A 6 2.54 8.17 0.31
N PHE A 7 3.26 8.53 1.35
CA PHE A 7 2.75 8.60 2.71
C PHE A 7 3.28 9.83 3.42
N GLY A 8 2.43 10.84 3.58
CA GLY A 8 2.68 12.01 4.40
C GLY A 8 1.82 11.97 5.66
N ILE A 9 2.40 12.29 6.81
CA ILE A 9 1.61 12.40 8.03
C ILE A 9 1.11 13.83 8.16
N SER A 10 -0.19 14.01 8.00
CA SER A 10 -0.84 15.30 8.13
C SER A 10 -0.91 15.77 9.59
N ASP A 11 -1.28 17.03 9.79
CA ASP A 11 -1.53 17.60 11.11
C ASP A 11 -3.00 17.43 11.59
N SER A 12 -3.79 16.62 10.88
CA SER A 12 -5.11 16.22 11.32
C SER A 12 -5.10 15.44 12.64
N LYS A 13 -6.26 15.33 13.28
CA LYS A 13 -6.39 14.49 14.49
C LYS A 13 -5.96 13.04 14.26
N LYS A 14 -6.24 12.50 13.07
CA LYS A 14 -5.84 11.12 12.69
C LYS A 14 -4.33 11.02 12.51
N GLY A 15 -3.73 11.95 11.77
CA GLY A 15 -2.29 12.02 11.58
C GLY A 15 -1.51 12.21 12.89
N GLN A 16 -2.00 13.08 13.77
CA GLN A 16 -1.39 13.28 15.09
C GLN A 16 -1.41 12.00 15.94
N LYS A 17 -2.52 11.26 15.96
CA LYS A 17 -2.60 9.96 16.66
C LYS A 17 -1.60 8.95 16.11
N ILE A 18 -1.46 8.88 14.78
CA ILE A 18 -0.48 8.00 14.12
C ILE A 18 0.95 8.40 14.53
N LYS A 19 1.30 9.69 14.45
CA LYS A 19 2.61 10.22 14.89
C LYS A 19 2.92 9.87 16.35
N GLU A 20 1.95 10.12 17.22
CA GLU A 20 2.11 9.90 18.66
C GLU A 20 2.29 8.41 18.96
N ARG A 21 1.46 7.54 18.37
CA ARG A 21 1.60 6.09 18.54
C ARG A 21 2.94 5.58 18.03
N ALA A 22 3.32 5.93 16.81
CA ALA A 22 4.60 5.53 16.22
C ALA A 22 5.80 5.99 17.06
N ARG A 23 5.76 7.23 17.59
CA ARG A 23 6.80 7.76 18.48
C ARG A 23 6.84 7.02 19.82
N LYS A 24 5.68 6.72 20.41
CA LYS A 24 5.58 5.98 21.68
C LYS A 24 6.25 4.61 21.61
N ILE A 25 6.11 3.91 20.49
CA ILE A 25 6.71 2.59 20.26
C ILE A 25 8.03 2.68 19.46
N LYS A 26 8.60 3.86 19.32
CA LYS A 26 9.92 4.15 18.70
C LYS A 26 10.09 3.59 17.29
N LEU A 27 9.06 3.64 16.44
CA LEU A 27 9.14 3.19 15.06
C LEU A 27 9.96 4.15 14.19
N VAL A 28 10.82 3.57 13.35
CA VAL A 28 11.58 4.30 12.33
C VAL A 28 11.12 3.84 10.95
N TYR A 29 10.52 4.73 10.19
CA TYR A 29 9.91 4.46 8.89
C TYR A 29 10.09 5.64 7.93
N LYS A 30 9.95 5.35 6.65
CA LYS A 30 10.01 6.35 5.58
C LYS A 30 8.69 7.11 5.45
N THR A 31 8.77 8.40 5.13
CA THR A 31 7.64 9.27 4.73
C THR A 31 7.94 9.96 3.41
N GLY A 32 6.94 10.54 2.78
CA GLY A 32 7.00 11.12 1.44
C GLY A 32 6.85 10.05 0.37
N GLU A 33 7.61 10.14 -0.71
CA GLU A 33 7.66 9.07 -1.72
C GLU A 33 8.33 7.83 -1.15
N ILE A 34 7.64 6.70 -1.27
CA ILE A 34 8.03 5.38 -0.78
C ILE A 34 8.42 4.52 -1.98
N PHE A 35 9.59 3.92 -1.90
CA PHE A 35 10.15 3.04 -2.93
C PHE A 35 10.27 1.61 -2.41
N PRO A 36 10.32 0.61 -3.32
CA PRO A 36 10.68 -0.74 -2.94
C PRO A 36 12.00 -0.76 -2.14
N SER A 37 12.03 -1.61 -1.12
CA SER A 37 13.07 -1.75 -0.10
C SER A 37 13.06 -0.71 1.02
N ASP A 38 12.23 0.33 0.96
CA ASP A 38 12.03 1.24 2.09
C ASP A 38 11.35 0.52 3.28
N ARG A 39 11.61 1.04 4.48
CA ARG A 39 10.90 0.64 5.71
C ARG A 39 9.62 1.46 5.84
N VAL A 40 8.50 0.79 5.84
CA VAL A 40 7.18 1.40 5.71
C VAL A 40 6.33 1.16 6.96
N LEU A 41 5.53 2.17 7.31
CA LEU A 41 4.57 2.07 8.39
C LEU A 41 3.36 1.26 7.92
N CYS A 42 2.96 0.27 8.70
CA CYS A 42 1.79 -0.55 8.42
C CYS A 42 0.97 -0.82 9.69
N VAL A 43 -0.28 -1.19 9.48
CA VAL A 43 -1.20 -1.70 10.51
C VAL A 43 -1.13 -3.22 10.50
N ILE A 44 -1.00 -3.82 11.68
CA ILE A 44 -0.95 -5.27 11.89
C ILE A 44 -1.97 -5.68 12.95
N PRO A 45 -2.41 -6.96 12.96
CA PRO A 45 -3.22 -7.49 14.04
C PRO A 45 -2.35 -7.74 15.29
N VAL A 46 -2.91 -7.44 16.47
CA VAL A 46 -2.35 -7.77 17.77
C VAL A 46 -3.49 -8.34 18.64
N GLY A 47 -3.67 -9.66 18.59
CA GLY A 47 -4.86 -10.31 19.14
C GLY A 47 -6.14 -9.85 18.40
N SER A 48 -7.13 -9.35 19.15
CA SER A 48 -8.35 -8.73 18.59
C SER A 48 -8.18 -7.26 18.19
N ASP A 49 -7.07 -6.64 18.56
CA ASP A 49 -6.80 -5.22 18.31
C ASP A 49 -5.89 -5.03 17.10
N LEU A 50 -5.66 -3.77 16.75
CA LEU A 50 -4.73 -3.33 15.70
C LEU A 50 -3.63 -2.46 16.30
N ASP A 51 -2.41 -2.60 15.79
CA ASP A 51 -1.31 -1.72 16.15
C ASP A 51 -0.45 -1.35 14.93
N LEU A 52 0.45 -0.40 15.11
CA LEU A 52 1.40 0.01 14.10
C LEU A 52 2.68 -0.84 14.17
N ALA A 53 3.19 -1.18 13.01
CA ALA A 53 4.49 -1.84 12.87
C ALA A 53 5.26 -1.23 11.70
N VAL A 54 6.52 -1.60 11.58
CA VAL A 54 7.36 -1.24 10.43
C VAL A 54 7.84 -2.51 9.76
N LYS A 55 7.62 -2.59 8.45
CA LYS A 55 8.09 -3.68 7.62
C LYS A 55 8.86 -3.14 6.42
N LYS A 56 9.66 -3.97 5.78
CA LYS A 56 10.36 -3.63 4.54
C LYS A 56 9.47 -3.97 3.36
N TRP A 57 9.30 -3.04 2.43
CA TRP A 57 8.53 -3.29 1.22
C TRP A 57 9.34 -4.01 0.16
N GLY A 58 8.97 -5.23 -0.12
CA GLY A 58 9.61 -6.07 -1.12
C GLY A 58 10.46 -7.19 -0.52
N ILE A 59 10.43 -8.33 -1.19
CA ILE A 59 11.14 -9.55 -0.82
C ILE A 59 12.19 -9.85 -1.88
N GLN A 60 13.45 -9.91 -1.47
CA GLN A 60 14.54 -10.26 -2.38
C GLN A 60 14.55 -11.77 -2.61
N ARG A 61 14.31 -12.17 -3.86
CA ARG A 61 14.44 -13.54 -4.35
C ARG A 61 15.40 -13.55 -5.54
N LYS A 62 15.09 -14.27 -6.63
CA LYS A 62 15.83 -14.12 -7.90
C LYS A 62 15.75 -12.70 -8.46
N SER A 63 14.63 -12.03 -8.21
CA SER A 63 14.40 -10.59 -8.43
C SER A 63 13.65 -10.03 -7.25
N LEU A 64 13.68 -8.72 -7.07
CA LEU A 64 12.90 -8.04 -6.03
C LEU A 64 11.40 -8.15 -6.36
N GLN A 65 10.67 -8.91 -5.57
CA GLN A 65 9.21 -8.96 -5.61
C GLN A 65 8.64 -7.86 -4.72
N ILE A 66 7.75 -7.05 -5.25
CA ILE A 66 7.12 -5.92 -4.52
C ILE A 66 5.61 -6.05 -4.45
N ASN A 67 5.01 -6.90 -5.29
CA ASN A 67 3.57 -7.10 -5.37
C ASN A 67 3.21 -8.59 -5.40
N ALA A 68 2.01 -8.90 -4.90
CA ALA A 68 1.35 -10.18 -5.06
C ALA A 68 -0.02 -9.97 -5.73
N ARG A 69 -0.37 -10.79 -6.71
CA ARG A 69 -1.68 -10.74 -7.35
C ARG A 69 -2.68 -11.48 -6.49
N ILE A 70 -3.80 -10.85 -6.13
CA ILE A 70 -4.84 -11.45 -5.30
C ILE A 70 -5.31 -12.81 -5.85
N GLU A 71 -5.43 -12.91 -7.16
CA GLU A 71 -5.92 -14.10 -7.87
C GLU A 71 -4.98 -15.31 -7.74
N SER A 72 -3.74 -15.11 -7.31
CA SER A 72 -2.73 -16.18 -7.24
C SER A 72 -2.10 -16.37 -5.86
N ILE A 73 -2.58 -15.66 -4.83
CA ILE A 73 -2.01 -15.76 -3.48
C ILE A 73 -2.19 -17.17 -2.91
N ASP A 74 -3.37 -17.77 -3.07
CA ASP A 74 -3.68 -19.08 -2.51
C ASP A 74 -3.04 -20.24 -3.30
N GLU A 75 -2.81 -20.04 -4.59
CA GLU A 75 -2.29 -21.08 -5.47
C GLU A 75 -0.76 -21.19 -5.43
N LYS A 76 -0.06 -20.06 -5.33
CA LYS A 76 1.40 -20.06 -5.41
C LYS A 76 2.06 -20.49 -4.12
N TYR A 77 2.85 -21.55 -4.21
CA TYR A 77 3.67 -22.05 -3.10
C TYR A 77 4.56 -20.94 -2.47
N THR A 78 5.00 -20.00 -3.28
CA THR A 78 5.83 -18.86 -2.83
C THR A 78 5.18 -17.95 -1.78
N TYR A 79 3.86 -18.01 -1.63
CA TYR A 79 3.11 -17.22 -0.65
C TYR A 79 2.54 -18.06 0.51
N LYS A 80 2.88 -19.36 0.56
CA LYS A 80 2.33 -20.31 1.55
C LYS A 80 2.42 -19.78 2.99
N ASP A 81 3.56 -19.22 3.36
CA ASP A 81 3.83 -18.75 4.73
C ASP A 81 3.35 -17.30 4.97
N MET A 82 2.88 -16.62 3.93
CA MET A 82 2.46 -15.22 3.96
C MET A 82 0.95 -15.03 3.79
N ARG A 83 0.27 -15.93 3.09
CA ARG A 83 -1.14 -15.75 2.70
C ARG A 83 -2.11 -15.56 3.86
N ASN A 84 -1.75 -16.05 5.05
CA ASN A 84 -2.53 -15.89 6.28
C ASN A 84 -1.95 -14.80 7.21
N ARG A 85 -1.05 -13.95 6.71
CA ARG A 85 -0.45 -12.85 7.46
C ARG A 85 -0.76 -11.55 6.77
N HIS A 86 -1.85 -10.95 7.18
CA HIS A 86 -2.36 -9.73 6.60
C HIS A 86 -1.87 -8.50 7.35
N CYS A 87 -1.49 -7.49 6.60
CA CYS A 87 -1.26 -6.14 7.11
C CYS A 87 -1.71 -5.13 6.05
N ALA A 88 -1.68 -3.87 6.39
CA ALA A 88 -2.00 -2.82 5.43
C ALA A 88 -1.07 -1.61 5.62
N VAL A 89 -0.48 -1.09 4.55
CA VAL A 89 0.30 0.14 4.61
C VAL A 89 -0.60 1.35 4.49
N LEU A 90 -0.27 2.39 5.24
CA LEU A 90 -0.94 3.68 5.13
C LEU A 90 -0.47 4.41 3.87
N CYS A 91 -1.40 5.04 3.17
CA CYS A 91 -1.17 5.66 1.88
C CYS A 91 -2.09 6.87 1.70
N ASP A 92 -1.56 7.99 1.24
CA ASP A 92 -2.35 9.15 0.80
C ASP A 92 -2.42 9.28 -0.72
N GLY A 93 -1.65 8.46 -1.45
CA GLY A 93 -1.68 8.33 -2.89
C GLY A 93 -0.60 7.37 -3.39
N PHE A 94 -0.71 6.99 -4.64
CA PHE A 94 0.31 6.15 -5.29
C PHE A 94 0.54 6.60 -6.72
N TYR A 95 1.64 6.13 -7.30
CA TYR A 95 2.06 6.49 -8.65
C TYR A 95 1.92 5.32 -9.59
N GLU A 96 1.45 5.61 -10.80
CA GLU A 96 1.46 4.69 -11.94
C GLU A 96 1.93 5.39 -13.21
N TRP A 97 2.32 4.61 -14.18
CA TRP A 97 2.81 5.09 -15.47
C TRP A 97 2.01 4.43 -16.59
N ASP A 98 1.62 5.23 -17.58
CA ASP A 98 1.05 4.70 -18.80
C ASP A 98 2.14 4.09 -19.73
N ARG A 99 1.69 3.57 -20.88
CA ARG A 99 2.60 2.97 -21.88
C ARG A 99 3.60 3.97 -22.47
N ASP A 100 3.24 5.24 -22.50
CA ASP A 100 4.08 6.36 -22.98
C ASP A 100 4.99 6.92 -21.89
N LYS A 101 5.01 6.26 -20.71
CA LYS A 101 5.79 6.64 -19.51
C LYS A 101 5.37 7.98 -18.90
N ASN A 102 4.17 8.45 -19.16
CA ASN A 102 3.61 9.55 -18.40
C ASN A 102 3.32 9.09 -16.98
N LYS A 103 3.73 9.89 -16.01
CA LYS A 103 3.55 9.62 -14.59
C LYS A 103 2.21 10.20 -14.13
N TYR A 104 1.46 9.41 -13.38
CA TYR A 104 0.21 9.82 -12.75
C TYR A 104 0.32 9.66 -11.25
N PHE A 105 -0.16 10.65 -10.52
CA PHE A 105 -0.40 10.56 -9.09
C PHE A 105 -1.88 10.30 -8.85
N ILE A 106 -2.19 9.20 -8.20
CA ILE A 106 -3.53 8.76 -7.86
C ILE A 106 -3.71 8.93 -6.36
N SER A 107 -4.55 9.87 -5.97
CA SER A 107 -4.86 10.18 -4.57
C SER A 107 -6.32 9.90 -4.24
N PHE A 108 -6.65 10.01 -2.99
CA PHE A 108 -7.97 9.74 -2.44
C PHE A 108 -8.61 11.05 -1.97
N ARG A 109 -9.94 11.06 -1.80
CA ARG A 109 -10.62 12.17 -1.13
C ARG A 109 -10.43 12.11 0.37
N GLU A 110 -10.41 10.90 0.92
CA GLU A 110 -10.07 10.69 2.31
C GLU A 110 -8.59 10.98 2.55
N GLU A 111 -8.28 11.36 3.77
CA GLU A 111 -6.92 11.72 4.16
C GLU A 111 -5.94 10.55 4.02
N TYR A 112 -6.35 9.36 4.42
CA TYR A 112 -5.58 8.12 4.31
C TYR A 112 -6.46 6.98 3.85
N MET A 113 -5.90 6.20 2.94
CA MET A 113 -6.36 4.87 2.58
C MET A 113 -5.30 3.84 2.98
N TYR A 114 -5.64 2.59 2.80
CA TYR A 114 -4.78 1.48 3.13
C TYR A 114 -4.57 0.62 1.90
N LEU A 115 -3.32 0.25 1.63
CA LEU A 115 -3.03 -0.76 0.61
C LEU A 115 -2.88 -2.11 1.30
N ALA A 116 -3.69 -3.08 0.88
CA ALA A 116 -3.64 -4.43 1.41
C ALA A 116 -2.29 -5.09 1.14
N CYS A 117 -1.75 -5.77 2.14
CA CYS A 117 -0.45 -6.43 2.07
C CYS A 117 -0.48 -7.81 2.73
N ILE A 118 0.40 -8.68 2.28
CA ILE A 118 0.81 -9.90 3.00
C ILE A 118 2.27 -9.77 3.42
N PHE A 119 2.68 -10.44 4.51
CA PHE A 119 4.05 -10.33 5.01
C PHE A 119 4.63 -11.66 5.49
N ASN A 120 5.97 -11.75 5.56
CA ASN A 120 6.71 -12.92 6.02
C ASN A 120 7.26 -12.74 7.45
N ASP A 121 7.97 -13.76 7.95
CA ASP A 121 8.60 -13.77 9.27
C ASP A 121 9.78 -12.81 9.39
N GLU A 122 10.38 -12.40 8.27
CA GLU A 122 11.51 -11.47 8.20
C GLU A 122 11.07 -9.99 8.19
N ASP A 123 9.80 -9.70 8.50
CA ASP A 123 9.23 -8.35 8.44
C ASP A 123 9.30 -7.69 7.05
N GLU A 124 9.20 -8.51 6.00
CA GLU A 124 9.07 -8.03 4.63
C GLU A 124 7.65 -8.21 4.13
N LEU A 125 7.12 -7.23 3.37
CA LEU A 125 5.76 -7.25 2.85
C LEU A 125 5.70 -7.13 1.34
N LEU A 126 4.57 -7.61 0.78
CA LEU A 126 4.17 -7.42 -0.61
C LEU A 126 2.82 -6.70 -0.64
N ILE A 127 2.70 -5.66 -1.47
CA ILE A 127 1.42 -5.01 -1.73
C ILE A 127 0.59 -5.93 -2.62
N ILE A 128 -0.67 -6.15 -2.25
CA ILE A 128 -1.62 -6.90 -3.06
C ILE A 128 -2.12 -6.04 -4.20
N THR A 129 -2.16 -6.61 -5.39
CA THR A 129 -2.75 -5.98 -6.58
C THR A 129 -3.91 -6.81 -7.12
N ARG A 130 -4.87 -6.12 -7.76
CA ARG A 130 -6.01 -6.69 -8.47
C ARG A 130 -6.11 -6.13 -9.88
N GLU A 131 -7.03 -6.62 -10.69
CA GLU A 131 -7.40 -5.96 -11.94
C GLU A 131 -7.78 -4.50 -11.69
N ALA A 132 -7.37 -3.63 -12.60
CA ALA A 132 -7.66 -2.21 -12.52
C ALA A 132 -9.13 -1.94 -12.87
N GLY A 133 -9.74 -0.98 -12.18
CA GLY A 133 -11.04 -0.46 -12.52
C GLY A 133 -11.02 0.39 -13.79
N LYS A 134 -12.20 0.77 -14.28
CA LYS A 134 -12.34 1.57 -15.51
C LYS A 134 -11.63 2.93 -15.43
N GLU A 135 -11.49 3.47 -14.23
CA GLU A 135 -10.79 4.73 -13.97
C GLU A 135 -9.30 4.68 -14.30
N PHE A 136 -8.73 3.47 -14.44
CA PHE A 136 -7.33 3.26 -14.85
C PHE A 136 -7.17 2.96 -16.34
N GLU A 137 -8.27 3.01 -17.12
CA GLU A 137 -8.20 2.76 -18.55
C GLU A 137 -7.19 3.70 -19.22
N GLY A 138 -6.27 3.12 -19.99
CA GLY A 138 -5.18 3.85 -20.61
C GLY A 138 -3.96 4.12 -19.71
N ILE A 139 -4.05 3.89 -18.39
CA ILE A 139 -2.92 4.05 -17.47
C ILE A 139 -2.26 2.68 -17.22
N HIS A 140 -2.99 1.78 -16.56
CA HIS A 140 -2.44 0.45 -16.22
C HIS A 140 -3.56 -0.57 -16.05
N ASP A 141 -3.28 -1.85 -16.38
CA ASP A 141 -4.18 -3.00 -16.26
C ASP A 141 -4.31 -3.55 -14.82
N ARG A 142 -3.47 -3.08 -13.92
CA ARG A 142 -3.43 -3.48 -12.51
C ARG A 142 -3.45 -2.26 -11.59
N GLN A 143 -4.11 -2.41 -10.44
CA GLN A 143 -4.07 -1.43 -9.36
C GLN A 143 -3.79 -2.10 -8.01
N PRO A 144 -3.26 -1.39 -7.00
CA PRO A 144 -3.21 -1.91 -5.64
C PRO A 144 -4.62 -2.17 -5.11
N MET A 145 -4.76 -3.11 -4.21
CA MET A 145 -6.01 -3.35 -3.49
C MET A 145 -6.17 -2.29 -2.40
N ILE A 146 -6.99 -1.28 -2.70
CA ILE A 146 -7.21 -0.09 -1.87
C ILE A 146 -8.36 -0.36 -0.92
N LEU A 147 -8.16 -0.12 0.36
CA LEU A 147 -9.11 -0.36 1.43
C LEU A 147 -9.40 0.95 2.18
N ASP A 148 -10.66 1.17 2.56
CA ASP A 148 -11.00 2.12 3.60
C ASP A 148 -10.69 1.54 5.00
N GLU A 149 -10.96 2.30 6.06
CA GLU A 149 -10.62 1.86 7.41
C GLU A 149 -11.44 0.64 7.88
N GLU A 150 -12.70 0.52 7.47
CA GLU A 150 -13.56 -0.61 7.81
C GLU A 150 -13.11 -1.87 7.06
N GLU A 151 -12.89 -1.76 5.77
CA GLU A 151 -12.39 -2.85 4.94
C GLU A 151 -11.00 -3.32 5.38
N MET A 152 -10.12 -2.39 5.77
CA MET A 152 -8.79 -2.71 6.29
C MET A 152 -8.89 -3.55 7.57
N LYS A 153 -9.78 -3.19 8.51
CA LYS A 153 -10.00 -3.97 9.74
C LYS A 153 -10.45 -5.39 9.41
N LYS A 154 -11.45 -5.53 8.54
CA LYS A 154 -11.95 -6.84 8.10
C LYS A 154 -10.87 -7.65 7.39
N TYR A 155 -10.13 -7.03 6.47
CA TYR A 155 -9.03 -7.67 5.76
C TYR A 155 -7.97 -8.22 6.72
N ILE A 156 -7.53 -7.43 7.69
CA ILE A 156 -6.49 -7.84 8.65
C ILE A 156 -6.97 -8.97 9.56
N HIS A 157 -8.25 -8.99 9.92
CA HIS A 157 -8.84 -10.03 10.77
C HIS A 157 -9.41 -11.23 10.00
N HIS A 158 -9.21 -11.30 8.68
CA HIS A 158 -9.72 -12.39 7.82
C HIS A 158 -11.25 -12.52 7.83
N GLU A 159 -11.94 -11.41 8.01
CA GLU A 159 -13.41 -11.35 7.93
C GLU A 159 -13.85 -11.16 6.46
N ASP A 160 -15.03 -11.66 6.14
CA ASP A 160 -15.63 -11.48 4.81
C ASP A 160 -15.98 -10.00 4.55
N PHE A 161 -15.58 -9.48 3.40
CA PHE A 161 -15.96 -8.15 2.93
C PHE A 161 -15.90 -8.06 1.41
N VAL A 162 -16.53 -7.04 0.88
CA VAL A 162 -16.45 -6.67 -0.54
C VAL A 162 -15.69 -5.35 -0.65
N VAL A 163 -14.66 -5.34 -1.48
CA VAL A 163 -13.91 -4.09 -1.77
C VAL A 163 -14.80 -3.14 -2.54
N LYS A 164 -15.15 -2.02 -1.93
CA LYS A 164 -15.97 -0.97 -2.56
C LYS A 164 -15.13 -0.19 -3.57
N GLU A 165 -15.78 0.37 -4.57
CA GLU A 165 -15.17 1.37 -5.44
C GLU A 165 -14.79 2.61 -4.61
N LYS A 166 -13.64 3.20 -4.95
CA LYS A 166 -13.11 4.39 -4.26
C LYS A 166 -13.15 5.59 -5.20
N GLU A 167 -13.51 6.73 -4.65
CA GLU A 167 -13.40 8.00 -5.38
C GLU A 167 -11.93 8.40 -5.47
N LEU A 168 -11.34 8.21 -6.63
CA LEU A 168 -9.95 8.52 -6.91
C LEU A 168 -9.81 9.86 -7.61
N VAL A 169 -8.76 10.59 -7.29
CA VAL A 169 -8.34 11.81 -7.98
C VAL A 169 -7.06 11.48 -8.74
N ILE A 170 -7.15 11.40 -10.06
CA ILE A 170 -6.05 11.04 -10.94
C ILE A 170 -5.48 12.32 -11.56
N ARG A 171 -4.19 12.57 -11.37
CA ARG A 171 -3.48 13.72 -11.91
C ARG A 171 -2.26 13.26 -12.70
N LYS A 172 -2.14 13.69 -13.93
CA LYS A 172 -0.91 13.53 -14.69
C LYS A 172 0.13 14.50 -14.15
N GLU A 173 1.31 14.01 -13.77
CA GLU A 173 2.43 14.86 -13.37
C GLU A 173 3.16 15.38 -14.62
N GLU A 174 3.25 16.69 -14.77
CA GLU A 174 4.07 17.31 -15.78
C GLU A 174 5.52 17.27 -15.32
N TYR A 175 6.42 16.73 -16.16
CA TYR A 175 7.85 16.88 -15.93
C TYR A 175 8.23 18.33 -16.29
N GLU A 176 8.51 19.15 -15.30
CA GLU A 176 9.30 20.35 -15.56
C GLU A 176 10.68 19.91 -16.06
N MET A 177 10.91 19.98 -17.36
CA MET A 177 12.28 19.93 -17.89
C MET A 177 13.01 21.17 -17.35
N LYS A 178 13.78 21.00 -16.28
CA LYS A 178 14.78 22.01 -15.93
C LYS A 178 15.82 22.03 -17.06
N LEU A 179 15.69 22.99 -17.92
CA LEU A 179 16.75 23.37 -18.87
C LEU A 179 17.94 23.87 -18.03
N PHE A 180 19.01 23.10 -18.03
CA PHE A 180 20.30 23.51 -17.48
C PHE A 180 20.95 24.50 -18.42
#